data_905fb4c32e3316ac045d55b60c431de2
#
_entry.id   905fb4c32e3316ac045d55b60c431de2
#
_cell.length_a   1.000
_cell.length_b   1.000
_cell.length_c   1.000
_cell.angle_alpha   90.00
_cell.angle_beta   90.00
_cell.angle_gamma   90.00
#
_symmetry.space_group_name_H-M   'P 1'
#
loop_
_entity.id
_entity.type
_entity.pdbx_description
1 polymer ?
#
loop_
_entity_poly.entity_id
_entity_poly.type
_entity_poly.pdbx_seq_one_letter_code
_entity_poly.pdbx_strand_id
1 'polypeptide(L)'
;MLTVFGSTALDTIRTPTKILKDALGGAATFAGISSSFFTKTGLIAVIGKDFPRKYHRILEQYFDLKGLSIKNGKTFRYDGRYNKTFSTRTTLRTDLNVLKNFKPVVPEEYKKSKFVYLANNDPEQNISL
;
A
#
# COMPACT_ATOMS: atom_id res chain seq x y z
N MET A 1 -18.37 -7.21 -0.80
CA MET A 1 -17.03 -6.84 -0.32
C MET A 1 -16.05 -6.90 -1.47
N LEU A 2 -15.13 -5.98 -1.52
CA LEU A 2 -13.97 -5.95 -2.40
C LEU A 2 -12.71 -6.29 -1.58
N THR A 3 -11.86 -7.17 -2.07
CA THR A 3 -10.50 -7.37 -1.53
C THR A 3 -9.50 -6.63 -2.40
N VAL A 4 -8.65 -5.82 -1.80
CA VAL A 4 -7.56 -5.12 -2.47
C VAL A 4 -6.24 -5.72 -2.01
N PHE A 5 -5.40 -6.12 -2.96
CA PHE A 5 -4.04 -6.61 -2.71
C PHE A 5 -3.00 -5.71 -3.37
N GLY A 6 -1.93 -5.39 -2.66
CA GLY A 6 -0.82 -4.63 -3.20
C GLY A 6 -0.02 -3.88 -2.15
N SER A 7 0.72 -2.87 -2.60
CA SER A 7 1.63 -2.12 -1.74
C SER A 7 0.92 -1.12 -0.82
N THR A 8 1.41 -1.06 0.42
CA THR A 8 1.25 0.05 1.36
C THR A 8 2.65 0.59 1.65
N ALA A 9 2.85 1.89 1.53
CA ALA A 9 4.17 2.49 1.48
C ALA A 9 4.32 3.72 2.37
N LEU A 10 5.57 4.08 2.63
CA LEU A 10 5.98 5.39 3.12
C LEU A 10 6.75 6.10 2.01
N ASP A 11 6.15 7.13 1.43
CA ASP A 11 6.70 7.82 0.27
C ASP A 11 7.44 9.10 0.65
N THR A 12 8.56 9.37 -0.03
CA THR A 12 9.17 10.70 -0.09
C THR A 12 8.77 11.35 -1.39
N ILE A 13 8.08 12.49 -1.31
CA ILE A 13 7.59 13.25 -2.46
C ILE A 13 8.38 14.54 -2.53
N ARG A 14 9.11 14.73 -3.64
CA ARG A 14 9.90 15.93 -3.91
C ARG A 14 9.26 16.72 -5.02
N THR A 15 8.95 17.97 -4.73
CA THR A 15 8.49 18.95 -5.71
C THR A 15 9.53 20.07 -5.83
N PRO A 16 9.45 20.99 -6.79
CA PRO A 16 10.38 22.12 -6.88
C PRO A 16 10.46 23.00 -5.63
N THR A 17 9.41 23.01 -4.83
CA THR A 17 9.28 23.91 -3.67
C THR A 17 9.19 23.19 -2.33
N LYS A 18 8.98 21.87 -2.31
CA LYS A 18 8.72 21.15 -1.06
C LYS A 18 9.21 19.70 -1.11
N ILE A 19 9.64 19.20 0.03
CA ILE A 19 9.91 17.77 0.25
C ILE A 19 8.99 17.28 1.37
N LEU A 20 8.22 16.24 1.08
CA LEU A 20 7.39 15.55 2.06
C LEU A 20 7.97 14.16 2.27
N LYS A 21 8.40 13.88 3.50
CA LYS A 21 8.97 12.58 3.90
C LYS A 21 7.94 11.73 4.63
N ASP A 22 8.04 10.42 4.45
CA ASP A 22 7.19 9.43 5.13
C ASP A 22 5.69 9.71 4.97
N ALA A 23 5.28 10.13 3.78
CA ALA A 23 3.86 10.28 3.44
C ALA A 23 3.23 8.90 3.27
N LEU A 24 1.98 8.74 3.69
CA LEU A 24 1.22 7.52 3.41
C LEU A 24 1.07 7.33 1.90
N GLY A 25 1.48 6.19 1.41
CA GLY A 25 1.47 5.84 -0.01
C GLY A 25 1.15 4.36 -0.26
N GLY A 26 1.36 3.96 -1.51
CA GLY A 26 1.12 2.60 -1.96
C GLY A 26 -0.15 2.46 -2.79
N ALA A 27 -0.07 1.64 -3.83
CA ALA A 27 -1.16 1.47 -4.78
C ALA A 27 -2.41 0.85 -4.14
N ALA A 28 -2.24 -0.13 -3.25
CA ALA A 28 -3.37 -0.74 -2.53
C ALA A 28 -4.01 0.24 -1.54
N THR A 29 -3.22 1.09 -0.90
CA THR A 29 -3.72 2.12 0.00
C THR A 29 -4.70 3.06 -0.71
N PHE A 30 -4.29 3.64 -1.82
CA PHE A 30 -5.15 4.60 -2.55
C PHE A 30 -6.35 3.94 -3.22
N ALA A 31 -6.15 2.80 -3.90
CA ALA A 31 -7.26 2.06 -4.52
C ALA A 31 -8.30 1.63 -3.49
N GLY A 32 -7.84 1.14 -2.35
CA GLY A 32 -8.73 0.66 -1.31
C GLY A 32 -9.46 1.77 -0.56
N ILE A 33 -8.80 2.89 -0.24
CA ILE A 33 -9.48 4.06 0.34
C ILE A 33 -10.59 4.53 -0.62
N SER A 34 -10.29 4.68 -1.91
CA SER A 34 -11.29 5.06 -2.91
C SER A 34 -12.46 4.07 -2.96
N SER A 35 -12.19 2.79 -2.94
CA SER A 35 -13.20 1.72 -2.99
C SER A 35 -14.07 1.67 -1.75
N SER A 36 -13.53 2.03 -0.58
CA SER A 36 -14.24 1.97 0.70
C SER A 36 -15.45 2.90 0.78
N PHE A 37 -15.50 3.93 -0.07
CA PHE A 37 -16.66 4.81 -0.18
C PHE A 37 -17.87 4.14 -0.87
N PHE A 38 -17.65 3.03 -1.54
CA PHE A 38 -18.69 2.33 -2.30
C PHE A 38 -19.03 0.94 -1.76
N THR A 39 -18.08 0.30 -1.08
CA THR A 39 -18.27 -1.06 -0.56
C THR A 39 -17.31 -1.35 0.59
N LYS A 40 -17.68 -2.31 1.44
CA LYS A 40 -16.73 -2.84 2.44
C LYS A 40 -15.48 -3.35 1.73
N THR A 41 -14.30 -2.88 2.16
CA THR A 41 -13.02 -3.18 1.52
C THR A 41 -12.07 -3.85 2.50
N GLY A 42 -11.55 -5.03 2.13
CA GLY A 42 -10.50 -5.73 2.85
C GLY A 42 -9.13 -5.45 2.22
N LEU A 43 -8.12 -5.24 3.04
CA LEU A 43 -6.75 -4.98 2.60
C LEU A 43 -5.85 -6.18 2.85
N ILE A 44 -5.19 -6.67 1.78
CA ILE A 44 -4.08 -7.60 1.87
C ILE A 44 -2.80 -6.83 1.51
N ALA A 45 -1.95 -6.62 2.50
CA ALA A 45 -0.70 -5.87 2.36
C ALA A 45 0.29 -6.25 3.47
N VAL A 46 1.51 -5.73 3.38
CA VAL A 46 2.52 -5.88 4.42
C VAL A 46 3.11 -4.52 4.78
N ILE A 47 3.30 -4.29 6.07
CA ILE A 47 4.00 -3.14 6.63
C ILE A 47 5.08 -3.60 7.61
N GLY A 48 6.07 -2.76 7.83
CA GLY A 48 7.07 -2.97 8.87
C GLY A 48 6.64 -2.40 10.22
N LYS A 49 7.40 -2.70 11.26
CA LYS A 49 7.20 -2.14 12.61
C LYS A 49 7.44 -0.63 12.69
N ASP A 50 8.09 -0.05 11.69
CA ASP A 50 8.33 1.39 11.56
C ASP A 50 7.13 2.18 11.02
N PHE A 51 6.03 1.48 10.66
CA PHE A 51 4.87 2.13 10.09
C PHE A 51 4.19 3.03 11.13
N PRO A 52 4.01 4.33 10.86
CA PRO A 52 3.50 5.27 11.84
C PRO A 52 2.08 4.94 12.31
N ARG A 53 1.86 4.99 13.63
CA ARG A 53 0.55 4.70 14.24
C ARG A 53 -0.58 5.58 13.69
N LYS A 54 -0.27 6.84 13.36
CA LYS A 54 -1.24 7.75 12.73
C LYS A 54 -1.78 7.22 11.40
N TYR A 55 -0.95 6.56 10.60
CA TYR A 55 -1.36 5.97 9.33
C TYR A 55 -2.09 4.65 9.53
N HIS A 56 -1.68 3.86 10.52
CA HIS A 56 -2.41 2.65 10.89
C HIS A 56 -3.88 2.98 11.25
N ARG A 57 -4.09 4.04 12.03
CA ARG A 57 -5.43 4.54 12.35
C ARG A 57 -6.23 4.98 11.13
N ILE A 58 -5.57 5.56 10.11
CA ILE A 58 -6.22 5.88 8.83
C ILE A 58 -6.65 4.59 8.15
N LEU A 59 -5.78 3.59 8.07
CA LEU A 59 -6.15 2.31 7.46
C LEU A 59 -7.33 1.66 8.18
N GLU A 60 -7.38 1.69 9.51
CA GLU A 60 -8.49 1.16 10.31
C GLU A 60 -9.84 1.82 9.99
N GLN A 61 -9.85 3.08 9.57
CA GLN A 61 -11.08 3.80 9.21
C GLN A 61 -11.69 3.32 7.90
N TYR A 62 -10.86 2.86 6.96
CA TYR A 62 -11.28 2.57 5.59
C TYR A 62 -11.30 1.08 5.26
N PHE A 63 -10.60 0.24 6.03
CA PHE A 63 -10.39 -1.15 5.68
C PHE A 63 -10.76 -2.13 6.80
N ASP A 64 -11.19 -3.31 6.40
CA ASP A 64 -10.98 -4.51 7.19
C ASP A 64 -9.49 -4.89 7.07
N LEU A 65 -8.77 -4.94 8.19
CA LEU A 65 -7.32 -5.15 8.23
C LEU A 65 -6.89 -6.58 8.54
N LYS A 66 -7.77 -7.56 8.49
CA LYS A 66 -7.44 -8.97 8.77
C LYS A 66 -6.36 -9.53 7.83
N GLY A 67 -6.24 -8.98 6.62
CA GLY A 67 -5.21 -9.34 5.65
C GLY A 67 -3.92 -8.52 5.75
N LEU A 68 -3.82 -7.56 6.69
CA LEU A 68 -2.62 -6.75 6.88
C LEU A 68 -1.59 -7.50 7.72
N SER A 69 -0.43 -7.77 7.14
CA SER A 69 0.70 -8.38 7.83
C SER A 69 1.65 -7.32 8.39
N ILE A 70 2.08 -7.47 9.64
CA ILE A 70 3.11 -6.62 10.25
C ILE A 70 4.36 -7.47 10.45
N LYS A 71 5.48 -7.08 9.85
CA LYS A 71 6.74 -7.82 9.93
C LYS A 71 7.86 -7.03 10.57
N ASN A 72 8.84 -7.76 11.12
CA ASN A 72 10.10 -7.15 11.51
C ASN A 72 10.80 -6.57 10.27
N GLY A 73 11.23 -5.32 10.38
CA GLY A 73 11.86 -4.60 9.28
C GLY A 73 11.13 -3.31 8.95
N LYS A 74 11.58 -2.69 7.88
CA LYS A 74 11.03 -1.41 7.42
C LYS A 74 9.90 -1.62 6.41
N THR A 75 8.94 -0.73 6.43
CA THR A 75 7.89 -0.63 5.42
C THR A 75 8.49 -0.28 4.06
N PHE A 76 7.86 -0.71 2.99
CA PHE A 76 8.18 -0.33 1.61
C PHE A 76 8.27 1.20 1.47
N ARG A 77 9.33 1.68 0.82
CA ARG A 77 9.60 3.11 0.63
C ARG A 77 9.82 3.42 -0.84
N TYR A 78 9.25 4.53 -1.25
CA TYR A 78 9.43 5.10 -2.58
C TYR A 78 9.83 6.56 -2.46
N ASP A 79 10.85 6.99 -3.23
CA ASP A 79 11.29 8.39 -3.32
C ASP A 79 11.19 8.86 -4.76
N GLY A 80 10.32 9.82 -5.01
CA GLY A 80 10.05 10.35 -6.33
C GLY A 80 10.11 11.86 -6.39
N ARG A 81 10.69 12.37 -7.49
CA ARG A 81 10.78 13.80 -7.79
C ARG A 81 9.83 14.15 -8.93
N TYR A 82 9.02 15.17 -8.71
CA TYR A 82 8.08 15.71 -9.68
C TYR A 82 8.61 17.03 -10.26
N ASN A 83 8.36 17.27 -11.55
CA ASN A 83 8.63 18.56 -12.18
C ASN A 83 7.58 19.62 -11.76
N LYS A 84 7.77 20.88 -12.21
CA LYS A 84 6.89 22.00 -11.87
C LYS A 84 5.42 21.79 -12.25
N THR A 85 5.15 21.07 -13.32
CA THR A 85 3.80 20.84 -13.85
C THR A 85 3.20 19.51 -13.38
N PHE A 86 3.93 18.73 -12.57
CA PHE A 86 3.55 17.36 -12.17
C PHE A 86 3.29 16.41 -13.34
N SER A 87 3.75 16.76 -14.54
CA SER A 87 3.60 15.95 -15.74
C SER A 87 4.61 14.81 -15.84
N THR A 88 5.75 14.94 -15.17
CA THR A 88 6.79 13.90 -15.13
C THR A 88 7.25 13.62 -13.71
N ARG A 89 7.58 12.36 -13.48
CA ARG A 89 8.11 11.86 -12.22
C ARG A 89 9.41 11.09 -12.48
N THR A 90 10.45 11.41 -11.72
CA THR A 90 11.70 10.65 -11.69
C THR A 90 11.78 9.84 -10.43
N THR A 91 11.94 8.52 -10.54
CA THR A 91 12.20 7.65 -9.41
C THR A 91 13.64 7.82 -8.97
N LEU A 92 13.85 8.25 -7.72
CA LEU A 92 15.17 8.40 -7.13
C LEU A 92 15.59 7.14 -6.37
N ARG A 93 14.65 6.51 -5.67
CA ARG A 93 14.91 5.33 -4.84
C ARG A 93 13.66 4.49 -4.64
N THR A 94 13.85 3.19 -4.61
CA THR A 94 12.81 2.21 -4.27
C THR A 94 13.40 1.18 -3.32
N ASP A 95 12.92 1.14 -2.08
CA ASP A 95 13.32 0.18 -1.06
C ASP A 95 12.16 -0.77 -0.78
N LEU A 96 12.22 -1.97 -1.29
CA LEU A 96 11.14 -2.96 -1.11
C LEU A 96 10.96 -3.37 0.35
N ASN A 97 12.05 -3.51 1.11
CA ASN A 97 12.03 -3.85 2.53
C ASN A 97 11.16 -5.10 2.81
N VAL A 98 10.17 -5.01 3.72
CA VAL A 98 9.28 -6.13 4.05
C VAL A 98 8.39 -6.58 2.88
N LEU A 99 8.22 -5.76 1.84
CA LEU A 99 7.46 -6.13 0.65
C LEU A 99 8.21 -7.15 -0.21
N LYS A 100 9.55 -7.15 -0.16
CA LYS A 100 10.37 -8.13 -0.86
C LYS A 100 10.06 -9.53 -0.32
N ASN A 101 9.75 -10.45 -1.21
CA ASN A 101 9.39 -11.83 -0.87
C ASN A 101 8.18 -11.96 0.08
N PHE A 102 7.31 -10.96 0.11
CA PHE A 102 6.08 -11.06 0.86
C PHE A 102 5.19 -12.16 0.28
N LYS A 103 4.76 -13.07 1.14
CA LYS A 103 3.79 -14.11 0.80
C LYS A 103 2.45 -13.70 1.42
N PRO A 104 1.47 -13.30 0.61
CA PRO A 104 0.17 -12.89 1.12
C PRO A 104 -0.58 -14.07 1.75
N VAL A 105 -1.30 -13.78 2.82
CA VAL A 105 -2.23 -14.73 3.44
C VAL A 105 -3.63 -14.16 3.26
N VAL A 106 -4.49 -14.91 2.59
CA VAL A 106 -5.88 -14.52 2.35
C VAL A 106 -6.72 -14.96 3.54
N PRO A 107 -7.30 -14.04 4.32
CA PRO A 107 -8.26 -14.41 5.37
C PRO A 107 -9.46 -15.15 4.80
N GLU A 108 -10.02 -16.12 5.54
CA GLU A 108 -11.15 -16.93 5.07
C GLU A 108 -12.35 -16.07 4.64
N GLU A 109 -12.62 -14.97 5.37
CA GLU A 109 -13.69 -14.05 5.02
C GLU A 109 -13.46 -13.37 3.66
N TYR A 110 -12.18 -13.14 3.27
CA TYR A 110 -11.85 -12.49 2.01
C TYR A 110 -12.02 -13.41 0.81
N LYS A 111 -11.93 -14.73 1.01
CA LYS A 111 -12.22 -15.71 -0.06
C LYS A 111 -13.65 -15.63 -0.60
N LYS A 112 -14.55 -15.04 0.18
CA LYS A 112 -15.93 -14.78 -0.20
C LYS A 112 -16.13 -13.42 -0.88
N SER A 113 -15.07 -12.68 -1.15
CA SER A 113 -15.15 -11.39 -1.83
C SER A 113 -15.67 -11.55 -3.25
N LYS A 114 -16.65 -10.74 -3.61
CA LYS A 114 -17.23 -10.75 -4.96
C LYS A 114 -16.24 -10.27 -6.02
N PHE A 115 -15.31 -9.38 -5.61
CA PHE A 115 -14.30 -8.80 -6.48
C PHE A 115 -12.95 -8.75 -5.75
N VAL A 116 -11.88 -8.93 -6.54
CA VAL A 116 -10.49 -8.75 -6.10
C VAL A 116 -9.85 -7.71 -7.01
N TYR A 117 -9.25 -6.70 -6.42
CA TYR A 117 -8.45 -5.71 -7.13
C TYR A 117 -6.96 -5.95 -6.84
N LEU A 118 -6.23 -6.35 -7.87
CA LEU A 118 -4.78 -6.52 -7.81
C LEU A 118 -4.13 -5.18 -8.14
N ALA A 119 -3.74 -4.44 -7.12
CA ALA A 119 -3.04 -3.18 -7.27
C ALA A 119 -1.59 -3.41 -7.72
N ASN A 120 -0.91 -2.32 -8.13
CA ASN A 120 0.46 -2.42 -8.60
C ASN A 120 1.38 -3.07 -7.56
N ASN A 121 1.95 -4.21 -7.92
CA ASN A 121 2.85 -5.01 -7.11
C ASN A 121 3.65 -5.96 -8.00
N ASP A 122 4.51 -6.79 -7.41
CA ASP A 122 5.21 -7.86 -8.11
C ASP A 122 4.19 -8.86 -8.71
N PRO A 123 4.24 -9.12 -10.02
CA PRO A 123 3.33 -10.08 -10.67
C PRO A 123 3.36 -11.48 -10.05
N GLU A 124 4.53 -11.95 -9.60
CA GLU A 124 4.64 -13.27 -8.93
C GLU A 124 3.86 -13.30 -7.60
N GLN A 125 3.87 -12.20 -6.86
CA GLN A 125 3.06 -12.08 -5.64
C GLN A 125 1.56 -12.03 -5.97
N ASN A 126 1.18 -11.40 -7.07
CA ASN A 126 -0.21 -11.37 -7.53
C ASN A 126 -0.72 -12.77 -7.92
N ILE A 127 0.14 -13.58 -8.55
CA ILE A 127 -0.21 -14.98 -8.93
C ILE A 127 -0.33 -15.87 -7.69
N SER A 128 0.41 -15.56 -6.62
CA SER A 128 0.43 -16.36 -5.39
C SER A 128 -0.77 -16.13 -4.47
N LEU A 129 -1.62 -15.16 -4.79
CA LEU A 129 -2.82 -14.83 -4.02
C LEU A 129 -3.93 -15.84 -4.27
#